data_4051493f50d027e06ef1d4ec2de60bbe
#
_entry.id   4051493f50d027e06ef1d4ec2de60bbe
#
_cell.length_a   1.000
_cell.length_b   1.000
_cell.length_c   1.000
_cell.angle_alpha   90.00
_cell.angle_beta   90.00
_cell.angle_gamma   90.00
#
_symmetry.space_group_name_H-M   'P 1'
#
loop_
_entity.id
_entity.type
_entity.pdbx_description
1 polymer ?
#
loop_
_entity_poly.entity_id
_entity_poly.type
_entity_poly.pdbx_seq_one_letter_code
_entity_poly.pdbx_strand_id
1 'polypeptide(L)'
;MISLLVFTGAASYIASAGWHTNVFTLILVSGSIWLGSAAANTIGSYFDRDIDVIMDRTRGRPIPTGRISPANARAYGLVLLALSLAISYYLSPLSSLAMLVGFLDYTVVYSYLLKRKSWSNIILGGFSGVMPVLVGYFATTDPVLPLATALFLGFLVFFWIPEHIWSLAIRFRQQYEDAKIPMLPVIMSESRSVQVIAVTTIIMVAYSFIPLFDSGFNLHFVYDGTVVVLGGIMLAINAWLLHQPSAERAWTVFKISSPYLFFVFIGVVADVLLHLH
;
A
#
# COMPACT_ATOMS: atom_id res chain seq x y z
N MET A 1 -8.16 -1.48 2.17
CA MET A 1 -6.71 -1.63 1.91
C MET A 1 -6.37 -2.86 1.06
N ILE A 2 -6.81 -4.08 1.40
CA ILE A 2 -6.50 -5.30 0.59
C ILE A 2 -6.82 -5.09 -0.90
N SER A 3 -8.00 -4.55 -1.21
CA SER A 3 -8.45 -4.34 -2.59
C SER A 3 -7.47 -3.48 -3.42
N LEU A 4 -6.89 -2.43 -2.80
CA LEU A 4 -5.95 -1.56 -3.50
C LEU A 4 -4.60 -2.25 -3.73
N LEU A 5 -4.12 -3.06 -2.78
CA LEU A 5 -2.90 -3.86 -2.94
C LEU A 5 -3.06 -4.92 -4.03
N VAL A 6 -4.21 -5.62 -4.06
CA VAL A 6 -4.53 -6.56 -5.15
C VAL A 6 -4.57 -5.85 -6.49
N PHE A 7 -5.19 -4.66 -6.52
CA PHE A 7 -5.28 -3.86 -7.73
C PHE A 7 -3.90 -3.40 -8.22
N THR A 8 -3.01 -2.90 -7.35
CA THR A 8 -1.66 -2.46 -7.77
C THR A 8 -0.83 -3.61 -8.33
N GLY A 9 -0.93 -4.81 -7.76
CA GLY A 9 -0.26 -5.99 -8.30
C GLY A 9 -0.87 -6.49 -9.61
N ALA A 10 -2.20 -6.50 -9.73
CA ALA A 10 -2.90 -6.84 -10.96
C ALA A 10 -2.55 -5.84 -12.10
N ALA A 11 -2.57 -4.54 -11.80
CA ALA A 11 -2.21 -3.49 -12.75
C ALA A 11 -0.74 -3.60 -13.18
N SER A 12 0.18 -3.91 -12.24
CA SER A 12 1.58 -4.16 -12.54
C SER A 12 1.76 -5.36 -13.47
N TYR A 13 1.03 -6.46 -13.23
CA TYR A 13 1.06 -7.61 -14.13
C TYR A 13 0.55 -7.24 -15.54
N ILE A 14 -0.62 -6.56 -15.64
CA ILE A 14 -1.19 -6.16 -16.93
C ILE A 14 -0.24 -5.23 -17.68
N ALA A 15 0.31 -4.22 -17.01
CA ALA A 15 1.27 -3.30 -17.62
C ALA A 15 2.55 -4.01 -18.08
N SER A 16 3.05 -4.98 -17.29
CA SER A 16 4.25 -5.72 -17.65
C SER A 16 4.03 -6.72 -18.77
N ALA A 17 2.87 -7.36 -18.84
CA ALA A 17 2.51 -8.32 -19.89
C ALA A 17 2.01 -7.65 -21.18
N GLY A 18 1.54 -6.40 -21.11
CA GLY A 18 0.95 -5.68 -22.21
C GLY A 18 -0.21 -6.46 -22.85
N TRP A 19 -0.23 -6.55 -24.17
CA TRP A 19 -1.24 -7.30 -24.94
C TRP A 19 -1.16 -8.82 -24.75
N HIS A 20 -0.09 -9.35 -24.14
CA HIS A 20 0.05 -10.78 -23.82
C HIS A 20 -0.54 -11.12 -22.43
N THR A 21 -1.36 -10.24 -21.86
CA THR A 21 -2.04 -10.47 -20.58
C THR A 21 -2.87 -11.74 -20.62
N ASN A 22 -2.51 -12.71 -19.79
CA ASN A 22 -3.25 -13.96 -19.63
C ASN A 22 -4.21 -13.85 -18.44
N VAL A 23 -5.51 -14.06 -18.70
CA VAL A 23 -6.57 -13.93 -17.67
C VAL A 23 -6.37 -14.93 -16.53
N PHE A 24 -5.93 -16.16 -16.81
CA PHE A 24 -5.68 -17.15 -15.76
C PHE A 24 -4.53 -16.71 -14.84
N THR A 25 -3.43 -16.23 -15.42
CA THR A 25 -2.30 -15.68 -14.64
C THR A 25 -2.75 -14.45 -13.82
N LEU A 26 -3.58 -13.57 -14.37
CA LEU A 26 -4.13 -12.41 -13.66
C LEU A 26 -4.97 -12.84 -12.44
N ILE A 27 -5.78 -13.89 -12.57
CA ILE A 27 -6.55 -14.46 -11.46
C ILE A 27 -5.60 -15.01 -10.38
N LEU A 28 -4.55 -15.73 -10.77
CA LEU A 28 -3.57 -16.28 -9.82
C LEU A 28 -2.78 -15.16 -9.12
N VAL A 29 -2.31 -14.13 -9.83
CA VAL A 29 -1.66 -12.95 -9.24
C VAL A 29 -2.58 -12.29 -8.23
N SER A 30 -3.80 -11.95 -8.64
CA SER A 30 -4.78 -11.29 -7.78
C SER A 30 -5.13 -12.14 -6.55
N GLY A 31 -5.35 -13.44 -6.76
CA GLY A 31 -5.66 -14.40 -5.70
C GLY A 31 -4.52 -14.59 -4.72
N SER A 32 -3.27 -14.70 -5.21
CA SER A 32 -2.10 -14.84 -4.33
C SER A 32 -1.89 -13.60 -3.46
N ILE A 33 -2.02 -12.39 -4.03
CA ILE A 33 -1.89 -11.14 -3.27
C ILE A 33 -3.04 -10.99 -2.26
N TRP A 34 -4.26 -11.36 -2.65
CA TRP A 34 -5.40 -11.34 -1.73
C TRP A 34 -5.20 -12.27 -0.54
N LEU A 35 -4.76 -13.52 -0.78
CA LEU A 35 -4.46 -14.51 0.26
C LEU A 35 -3.32 -14.06 1.17
N GLY A 36 -2.22 -13.55 0.59
CA GLY A 36 -1.07 -13.04 1.34
C GLY A 36 -1.42 -11.83 2.21
N SER A 37 -2.21 -10.90 1.67
CA SER A 37 -2.70 -9.74 2.42
C SER A 37 -3.69 -10.15 3.52
N ALA A 38 -4.55 -11.14 3.27
CA ALA A 38 -5.46 -11.69 4.28
C ALA A 38 -4.68 -12.42 5.38
N ALA A 39 -3.64 -13.18 5.03
CA ALA A 39 -2.72 -13.81 5.98
C ALA A 39 -2.05 -12.77 6.87
N ALA A 40 -1.47 -11.73 6.27
CA ALA A 40 -0.80 -10.64 6.98
C ALA A 40 -1.74 -9.91 7.94
N ASN A 41 -2.96 -9.56 7.49
CA ASN A 41 -3.97 -8.93 8.35
C ASN A 41 -4.42 -9.85 9.49
N THR A 42 -4.55 -11.15 9.25
CA THR A 42 -4.96 -12.13 10.27
C THR A 42 -3.88 -12.26 11.35
N ILE A 43 -2.60 -12.40 10.95
CA ILE A 43 -1.46 -12.46 11.88
C ILE A 43 -1.28 -11.10 12.58
N GLY A 44 -1.44 -9.97 11.87
CA GLY A 44 -1.46 -8.64 12.47
C GLY A 44 -2.54 -8.49 13.55
N SER A 45 -3.77 -8.95 13.28
CA SER A 45 -4.86 -8.95 14.27
C SER A 45 -4.57 -9.89 15.47
N TYR A 46 -3.84 -10.98 15.26
CA TYR A 46 -3.36 -11.82 16.37
C TYR A 46 -2.36 -11.06 17.27
N PHE A 47 -1.43 -10.29 16.70
CA PHE A 47 -0.50 -9.47 17.47
C PHE A 47 -1.19 -8.30 18.17
N ASP A 48 -2.20 -7.71 17.52
CA ASP A 48 -2.91 -6.52 17.99
C ASP A 48 -4.12 -6.82 18.89
N ARG A 49 -4.40 -8.08 19.22
CA ARG A 49 -5.64 -8.50 19.89
C ARG A 49 -5.97 -7.75 21.19
N ASP A 50 -4.95 -7.33 21.95
CA ASP A 50 -5.09 -6.54 23.18
C ASP A 50 -5.36 -5.05 22.89
N ILE A 51 -4.78 -4.51 21.82
CA ILE A 51 -5.01 -3.13 21.38
C ILE A 51 -6.37 -3.01 20.69
N ASP A 52 -6.74 -4.00 19.90
CA ASP A 52 -7.98 -4.02 19.14
C ASP A 52 -9.23 -3.94 20.03
N VAL A 53 -9.16 -4.41 21.28
CA VAL A 53 -10.25 -4.28 22.27
C VAL A 53 -10.46 -2.82 22.68
N ILE A 54 -9.40 -2.01 22.73
CA ILE A 54 -9.42 -0.62 23.19
C ILE A 54 -10.00 0.30 22.11
N MET A 55 -9.68 0.04 20.85
CA MET A 55 -10.04 0.92 19.73
C MET A 55 -11.44 0.62 19.20
N ASP A 56 -12.35 1.61 19.17
CA ASP A 56 -13.72 1.47 18.65
C ASP A 56 -13.78 0.90 17.23
N ARG A 57 -12.83 1.29 16.38
CA ARG A 57 -12.74 0.84 14.99
C ARG A 57 -12.44 -0.67 14.86
N THR A 58 -11.80 -1.29 15.85
CA THR A 58 -11.28 -2.66 15.74
C THR A 58 -11.85 -3.61 16.81
N ARG A 59 -12.49 -3.13 17.87
CA ARG A 59 -13.10 -3.96 18.93
C ARG A 59 -14.15 -4.96 18.40
N GLY A 60 -14.77 -4.68 17.24
CA GLY A 60 -15.72 -5.60 16.58
C GLY A 60 -15.07 -6.72 15.77
N ARG A 61 -13.74 -6.80 15.70
CA ARG A 61 -13.02 -7.85 14.98
C ARG A 61 -13.26 -9.24 15.60
N PRO A 62 -13.07 -10.34 14.82
CA PRO A 62 -13.37 -11.70 15.30
C PRO A 62 -12.58 -12.15 16.54
N ILE A 63 -11.31 -11.74 16.69
CA ILE A 63 -10.49 -12.12 17.86
C ILE A 63 -10.92 -11.36 19.12
N PRO A 64 -11.01 -10.00 19.13
CA PRO A 64 -11.51 -9.22 20.26
C PRO A 64 -12.90 -9.64 20.74
N THR A 65 -13.80 -10.01 19.82
CA THR A 65 -15.16 -10.44 20.16
C THR A 65 -15.27 -11.90 20.62
N GLY A 66 -14.15 -12.64 20.64
CA GLY A 66 -14.14 -14.06 21.01
C GLY A 66 -14.74 -15.00 19.96
N ARG A 67 -15.16 -14.52 18.79
CA ARG A 67 -15.71 -15.35 17.71
C ARG A 67 -14.70 -16.34 17.13
N ILE A 68 -13.42 -16.00 17.19
CA ILE A 68 -12.30 -16.85 16.76
C ILE A 68 -11.23 -16.81 17.85
N SER A 69 -10.76 -18.00 18.28
CA SER A 69 -9.66 -18.07 19.24
C SER A 69 -8.35 -17.54 18.61
N PRO A 70 -7.45 -16.92 19.41
CA PRO A 70 -6.15 -16.47 18.88
C PRO A 70 -5.33 -17.58 18.23
N ALA A 71 -5.41 -18.82 18.76
CA ALA A 71 -4.71 -19.98 18.20
C ALA A 71 -5.24 -20.33 16.80
N ASN A 72 -6.57 -20.37 16.64
CA ASN A 72 -7.21 -20.64 15.35
C ASN A 72 -6.94 -19.54 14.33
N ALA A 73 -6.96 -18.26 14.76
CA ALA A 73 -6.62 -17.15 13.89
C ALA A 73 -5.17 -17.26 13.38
N ARG A 74 -4.21 -17.60 14.26
CA ARG A 74 -2.82 -17.83 13.87
C ARG A 74 -2.69 -18.99 12.89
N ALA A 75 -3.31 -20.13 13.17
CA ALA A 75 -3.28 -21.30 12.27
C ALA A 75 -3.88 -20.95 10.90
N TYR A 76 -5.03 -20.28 10.87
CA TYR A 76 -5.69 -19.84 9.64
C TYR A 76 -4.80 -18.87 8.84
N GLY A 77 -4.19 -17.88 9.50
CA GLY A 77 -3.26 -16.95 8.84
C GLY A 77 -2.06 -17.66 8.21
N LEU A 78 -1.49 -18.68 8.88
CA LEU A 78 -0.38 -19.47 8.33
C LEU A 78 -0.81 -20.33 7.13
N VAL A 79 -2.02 -20.90 7.15
CA VAL A 79 -2.57 -21.64 6.00
C VAL A 79 -2.77 -20.70 4.80
N LEU A 80 -3.33 -19.51 5.01
CA LEU A 80 -3.49 -18.52 3.95
C LEU A 80 -2.13 -18.10 3.37
N LEU A 81 -1.10 -17.93 4.21
CA LEU A 81 0.26 -17.64 3.77
C LEU A 81 0.81 -18.77 2.90
N ALA A 82 0.70 -20.01 3.36
CA ALA A 82 1.20 -21.18 2.62
C ALA A 82 0.55 -21.28 1.23
N LEU A 83 -0.77 -21.08 1.15
CA LEU A 83 -1.49 -21.07 -0.13
C LEU A 83 -1.02 -19.91 -1.03
N SER A 84 -0.88 -18.70 -0.46
CA SER A 84 -0.38 -17.54 -1.19
C SER A 84 1.02 -17.79 -1.76
N LEU A 85 1.94 -18.31 -0.95
CA LEU A 85 3.30 -18.61 -1.37
C LEU A 85 3.34 -19.74 -2.43
N ALA A 86 2.51 -20.77 -2.30
CA ALA A 86 2.41 -21.85 -3.29
C ALA A 86 1.94 -21.32 -4.66
N ILE A 87 0.89 -20.48 -4.68
CA ILE A 87 0.38 -19.87 -5.91
C ILE A 87 1.44 -18.92 -6.50
N SER A 88 2.04 -18.06 -5.68
CA SER A 88 3.08 -17.13 -6.14
C SER A 88 4.31 -17.88 -6.68
N TYR A 89 4.69 -19.01 -6.06
CA TYR A 89 5.81 -19.83 -6.51
C TYR A 89 5.51 -20.53 -7.85
N TYR A 90 4.27 -20.98 -8.04
CA TYR A 90 3.82 -21.50 -9.33
C TYR A 90 3.94 -20.46 -10.46
N LEU A 91 3.67 -19.19 -10.14
CA LEU A 91 3.86 -18.09 -11.10
C LEU A 91 5.33 -17.81 -11.35
N SER A 92 6.11 -17.60 -10.28
CA SER A 92 7.55 -17.38 -10.33
C SER A 92 8.15 -17.47 -8.92
N PRO A 93 9.36 -18.05 -8.77
CA PRO A 93 10.08 -18.00 -7.49
C PRO A 93 10.30 -16.59 -6.96
N LEU A 94 10.52 -15.60 -7.84
CA LEU A 94 10.68 -14.19 -7.46
C LEU A 94 9.37 -13.57 -6.97
N SER A 95 8.22 -13.94 -7.56
CA SER A 95 6.90 -13.54 -7.05
C SER A 95 6.66 -14.07 -5.63
N SER A 96 7.03 -15.33 -5.37
CA SER A 96 6.92 -15.91 -4.03
C SER A 96 7.86 -15.24 -3.03
N LEU A 97 9.08 -14.92 -3.42
CA LEU A 97 10.03 -14.19 -2.59
C LEU A 97 9.50 -12.79 -2.24
N ALA A 98 8.99 -12.04 -3.22
CA ALA A 98 8.38 -10.73 -2.98
C ALA A 98 7.18 -10.86 -2.02
N MET A 99 6.31 -11.86 -2.21
CA MET A 99 5.18 -12.12 -1.31
C MET A 99 5.65 -12.37 0.12
N LEU A 100 6.66 -13.22 0.30
CA LEU A 100 7.21 -13.54 1.63
C LEU A 100 7.82 -12.30 2.29
N VAL A 101 8.60 -11.50 1.54
CA VAL A 101 9.19 -10.25 2.05
C VAL A 101 8.12 -9.28 2.50
N GLY A 102 7.05 -9.08 1.70
CA GLY A 102 5.93 -8.20 2.06
C GLY A 102 5.18 -8.69 3.31
N PHE A 103 4.95 -10.00 3.41
CA PHE A 103 4.35 -10.59 4.60
C PHE A 103 5.22 -10.39 5.86
N LEU A 104 6.53 -10.63 5.77
CA LEU A 104 7.46 -10.46 6.90
C LEU A 104 7.59 -8.98 7.30
N ASP A 105 7.68 -8.08 6.33
CA ASP A 105 7.74 -6.65 6.63
C ASP A 105 6.48 -6.19 7.39
N TYR A 106 5.28 -6.53 6.90
CA TYR A 106 4.05 -6.17 7.57
C TYR A 106 3.88 -6.83 8.94
N THR A 107 4.17 -8.13 9.07
CA THR A 107 3.89 -8.87 10.31
C THR A 107 4.98 -8.71 11.35
N VAL A 108 6.26 -8.81 10.94
CA VAL A 108 7.40 -8.74 11.86
C VAL A 108 7.85 -7.29 12.05
N VAL A 109 8.20 -6.58 10.97
CA VAL A 109 8.77 -5.23 11.11
C VAL A 109 7.70 -4.25 11.60
N TYR A 110 6.58 -4.16 10.88
CA TYR A 110 5.52 -3.22 11.26
C TYR A 110 4.78 -3.65 12.52
N SER A 111 4.09 -4.82 12.52
CA SER A 111 3.15 -5.16 13.61
C SER A 111 3.85 -5.56 14.89
N TYR A 112 4.88 -6.42 14.82
CA TYR A 112 5.51 -6.97 16.01
C TYR A 112 6.61 -6.06 16.59
N LEU A 113 7.52 -5.54 15.75
CA LEU A 113 8.68 -4.80 16.24
C LEU A 113 8.39 -3.31 16.47
N LEU A 114 7.74 -2.63 15.54
CA LEU A 114 7.72 -1.16 15.50
C LEU A 114 6.40 -0.52 15.92
N LYS A 115 5.25 -1.13 15.65
CA LYS A 115 3.93 -0.50 15.82
C LYS A 115 3.70 0.10 17.20
N ARG A 116 4.22 -0.56 18.24
CA ARG A 116 4.07 -0.14 19.64
C ARG A 116 5.24 0.68 20.17
N LYS A 117 6.31 0.83 19.41
CA LYS A 117 7.58 1.41 19.90
C LYS A 117 7.98 2.69 19.19
N SER A 118 7.60 2.86 17.93
CA SER A 118 8.11 3.96 17.12
C SER A 118 7.08 4.46 16.11
N TRP A 119 7.06 5.78 15.90
CA TRP A 119 6.29 6.43 14.84
C TRP A 119 6.81 6.08 13.43
N SER A 120 8.07 5.65 13.33
CA SER A 120 8.67 5.18 12.08
C SER A 120 8.07 3.86 11.57
N ASN A 121 7.16 3.25 12.33
CA ASN A 121 6.47 2.01 11.95
C ASN A 121 5.83 2.11 10.55
N ILE A 122 5.27 3.27 10.21
CA ILE A 122 4.61 3.51 8.91
C ILE A 122 5.64 3.60 7.78
N ILE A 123 6.80 4.20 8.01
CA ILE A 123 7.86 4.31 7.01
C ILE A 123 8.49 2.94 6.78
N LEU A 124 8.99 2.29 7.82
CA LEU A 124 9.71 1.03 7.69
C LEU A 124 8.78 -0.13 7.28
N GLY A 125 7.56 -0.20 7.84
CA GLY A 125 6.55 -1.17 7.43
C GLY A 125 5.87 -0.86 6.09
N GLY A 126 6.11 0.32 5.53
CA GLY A 126 5.63 0.73 4.21
C GLY A 126 6.24 -0.07 3.06
N PHE A 127 7.39 -0.71 3.29
CA PHE A 127 8.01 -1.60 2.31
C PHE A 127 7.09 -2.75 1.87
N SER A 128 6.21 -3.23 2.75
CA SER A 128 5.20 -4.22 2.41
C SER A 128 4.30 -3.80 1.24
N GLY A 129 4.09 -2.49 1.04
CA GLY A 129 3.30 -1.94 -0.06
C GLY A 129 3.99 -2.00 -1.43
N VAL A 130 5.33 -2.11 -1.47
CA VAL A 130 6.10 -2.31 -2.70
C VAL A 130 5.85 -3.70 -3.29
N MET A 131 5.70 -4.69 -2.43
CA MET A 131 5.76 -6.10 -2.81
C MET A 131 4.62 -6.58 -3.72
N PRO A 132 3.36 -6.15 -3.59
CA PRO A 132 2.30 -6.51 -4.53
C PRO A 132 2.63 -6.14 -5.98
N VAL A 133 3.26 -4.98 -6.21
CA VAL A 133 3.70 -4.53 -7.54
C VAL A 133 4.75 -5.48 -8.10
N LEU A 134 5.73 -5.88 -7.29
CA LEU A 134 6.78 -6.82 -7.69
C LEU A 134 6.23 -8.24 -7.90
N VAL A 135 5.25 -8.69 -7.11
CA VAL A 135 4.56 -9.97 -7.34
C VAL A 135 3.93 -9.99 -8.73
N GLY A 136 3.23 -8.91 -9.12
CA GLY A 136 2.63 -8.79 -10.45
C GLY A 136 3.67 -8.78 -11.57
N TYR A 137 4.73 -7.99 -11.41
CA TYR A 137 5.81 -7.89 -12.39
C TYR A 137 6.52 -9.24 -12.61
N PHE A 138 6.95 -9.91 -11.54
CA PHE A 138 7.67 -11.18 -11.64
C PHE A 138 6.81 -12.36 -12.07
N ALA A 139 5.49 -12.21 -12.13
CA ALA A 139 4.59 -13.19 -12.73
C ALA A 139 4.59 -13.16 -14.26
N THR A 140 5.25 -12.16 -14.88
CA THR A 140 5.37 -12.00 -16.33
C THR A 140 6.65 -12.67 -16.82
N THR A 141 6.56 -13.50 -17.88
CA THR A 141 7.72 -14.23 -18.44
C THR A 141 8.63 -13.30 -19.23
N ASP A 142 8.03 -12.47 -20.10
CA ASP A 142 8.75 -11.50 -20.96
C ASP A 142 8.13 -10.11 -20.75
N PRO A 143 8.55 -9.37 -19.72
CA PRO A 143 7.95 -8.09 -19.39
C PRO A 143 8.31 -7.02 -20.45
N VAL A 144 7.29 -6.32 -20.94
CA VAL A 144 7.47 -5.17 -21.86
C VAL A 144 7.98 -3.93 -21.12
N LEU A 145 7.75 -3.85 -19.80
CA LEU A 145 8.31 -2.81 -18.95
C LEU A 145 9.64 -3.25 -18.34
N PRO A 146 10.63 -2.35 -18.18
CA PRO A 146 11.86 -2.65 -17.46
C PRO A 146 11.58 -2.84 -15.96
N LEU A 147 12.43 -3.60 -15.28
CA LEU A 147 12.37 -3.78 -13.83
C LEU A 147 12.44 -2.44 -13.07
N ALA A 148 13.17 -1.47 -13.63
CA ALA A 148 13.24 -0.11 -13.07
C ALA A 148 11.84 0.52 -12.92
N THR A 149 10.95 0.32 -13.89
CA THR A 149 9.57 0.82 -13.84
C THR A 149 8.75 0.10 -12.76
N ALA A 150 8.88 -1.21 -12.63
CA ALA A 150 8.21 -1.95 -11.58
C ALA A 150 8.67 -1.52 -10.18
N LEU A 151 9.98 -1.33 -10.00
CA LEU A 151 10.54 -0.79 -8.76
C LEU A 151 10.05 0.63 -8.50
N PHE A 152 10.06 1.49 -9.52
CA PHE A 152 9.54 2.85 -9.43
C PHE A 152 8.07 2.86 -8.97
N LEU A 153 7.21 2.06 -9.58
CA LEU A 153 5.79 1.95 -9.21
C LEU A 153 5.62 1.39 -7.80
N GLY A 154 6.42 0.41 -7.40
CA GLY A 154 6.43 -0.11 -6.04
C GLY A 154 6.80 0.97 -5.02
N PHE A 155 7.88 1.73 -5.28
CA PHE A 155 8.29 2.83 -4.42
C PHE A 155 7.31 4.01 -4.44
N LEU A 156 6.53 4.20 -5.50
CA LEU A 156 5.43 5.17 -5.49
C LEU A 156 4.37 4.78 -4.45
N VAL A 157 4.04 3.49 -4.34
CA VAL A 157 3.16 2.99 -3.25
C VAL A 157 3.80 3.24 -1.89
N PHE A 158 5.10 2.99 -1.74
CA PHE A 158 5.83 3.26 -0.49
C PHE A 158 5.75 4.74 -0.07
N PHE A 159 5.97 5.69 -0.98
CA PHE A 159 5.88 7.13 -0.69
C PHE A 159 4.44 7.60 -0.44
N TRP A 160 3.44 6.89 -0.98
CA TRP A 160 2.03 7.15 -0.74
C TRP A 160 1.58 6.76 0.68
N ILE A 161 2.13 5.69 1.26
CA ILE A 161 1.68 5.13 2.55
C ILE A 161 1.75 6.14 3.70
N PRO A 162 2.83 6.90 3.93
CA PRO A 162 2.92 7.84 5.05
C PRO A 162 1.82 8.90 5.02
N GLU A 163 1.61 9.54 3.88
CA GLU A 163 0.56 10.54 3.70
C GLU A 163 -0.82 9.93 4.00
N HIS A 164 -1.13 8.79 3.40
CA HIS A 164 -2.40 8.09 3.56
C HIS A 164 -2.67 7.70 5.02
N ILE A 165 -1.72 7.03 5.66
CA ILE A 165 -1.92 6.50 7.02
C ILE A 165 -1.88 7.59 8.08
N TRP A 166 -1.02 8.60 7.95
CA TRP A 166 -0.98 9.66 8.95
C TRP A 166 -2.18 10.60 8.85
N SER A 167 -2.74 10.82 7.66
CA SER A 167 -4.02 11.52 7.49
C SER A 167 -5.17 10.78 8.17
N LEU A 168 -5.23 9.46 8.05
CA LEU A 168 -6.16 8.61 8.81
C LEU A 168 -5.91 8.74 10.32
N ALA A 169 -4.64 8.73 10.74
CA ALA A 169 -4.27 8.73 12.16
C ALA A 169 -4.63 10.07 12.85
N ILE A 170 -4.65 11.21 12.14
CA ILE A 170 -5.18 12.48 12.68
C ILE A 170 -6.65 12.30 13.06
N ARG A 171 -7.47 11.70 12.19
CA ARG A 171 -8.91 11.46 12.45
C ARG A 171 -9.17 10.60 13.68
N PHE A 172 -8.31 9.63 13.93
CA PHE A 172 -8.45 8.65 15.03
C PHE A 172 -7.42 8.84 16.13
N ARG A 173 -6.85 10.05 16.25
CA ARG A 173 -5.76 10.37 17.19
C ARG A 173 -6.02 9.87 18.60
N GLN A 174 -7.19 10.17 19.17
CA GLN A 174 -7.54 9.78 20.52
C GLN A 174 -7.50 8.26 20.74
N GLN A 175 -8.03 7.49 19.77
CA GLN A 175 -8.02 6.02 19.87
C GLN A 175 -6.60 5.44 19.82
N TYR A 176 -5.68 6.06 19.05
CA TYR A 176 -4.26 5.66 19.03
C TYR A 176 -3.56 6.03 20.34
N GLU A 177 -3.89 7.18 20.92
CA GLU A 177 -3.38 7.62 22.21
C GLU A 177 -3.84 6.71 23.34
N ASP A 178 -5.13 6.39 23.42
CA ASP A 178 -5.72 5.46 24.39
C ASP A 178 -5.10 4.05 24.28
N ALA A 179 -4.82 3.60 23.08
CA ALA A 179 -4.15 2.34 22.79
C ALA A 179 -2.61 2.40 22.96
N LYS A 180 -2.05 3.56 23.35
CA LYS A 180 -0.60 3.81 23.51
C LYS A 180 0.23 3.47 22.28
N ILE A 181 -0.33 3.70 21.09
CA ILE A 181 0.38 3.50 19.81
C ILE A 181 0.99 4.84 19.39
N PRO A 182 2.33 4.94 19.28
CA PRO A 182 3.02 6.19 18.99
C PRO A 182 2.95 6.55 17.49
N MET A 183 1.72 6.76 16.97
CA MET A 183 1.56 7.30 15.63
C MET A 183 2.07 8.75 15.56
N LEU A 184 2.54 9.20 14.40
CA LEU A 184 3.05 10.56 14.22
C LEU A 184 2.11 11.63 14.82
N PRO A 185 0.78 11.62 14.56
CA PRO A 185 -0.12 12.62 15.14
C PRO A 185 -0.33 12.51 16.64
N VAL A 186 0.04 11.39 17.28
CA VAL A 186 -0.01 11.22 18.73
C VAL A 186 1.18 11.91 19.41
N ILE A 187 2.37 11.75 18.83
CA ILE A 187 3.62 12.24 19.40
C ILE A 187 3.95 13.69 19.02
N MET A 188 3.28 14.25 18.01
CA MET A 188 3.46 15.62 17.55
C MET A 188 2.18 16.43 17.66
N SER A 189 2.30 17.76 17.65
CA SER A 189 1.13 18.63 17.53
C SER A 189 0.44 18.43 16.18
N GLU A 190 -0.84 18.73 16.12
CA GLU A 190 -1.63 18.61 14.88
C GLU A 190 -1.01 19.42 13.73
N SER A 191 -0.58 20.66 13.99
CA SER A 191 0.06 21.51 12.99
C SER A 191 1.36 20.89 12.45
N ARG A 192 2.24 20.35 13.31
CA ARG A 192 3.46 19.67 12.87
C ARG A 192 3.17 18.39 12.10
N SER A 193 2.16 17.62 12.52
CA SER A 193 1.75 16.40 11.82
C SER A 193 1.29 16.72 10.41
N VAL A 194 0.49 17.78 10.24
CA VAL A 194 0.02 18.25 8.92
C VAL A 194 1.19 18.71 8.05
N GLN A 195 2.18 19.41 8.62
CA GLN A 195 3.39 19.81 7.88
C GLN A 195 4.18 18.59 7.37
N VAL A 196 4.35 17.55 8.21
CA VAL A 196 5.03 16.32 7.79
C VAL A 196 4.23 15.61 6.70
N ILE A 197 2.91 15.53 6.80
CA ILE A 197 2.03 14.96 5.77
C ILE A 197 2.21 15.73 4.46
N ALA A 198 2.22 17.06 4.48
CA ALA A 198 2.43 17.86 3.29
C ALA A 198 3.80 17.62 2.64
N VAL A 199 4.86 17.51 3.46
CA VAL A 199 6.20 17.15 2.95
C VAL A 199 6.20 15.79 2.28
N THR A 200 5.57 14.77 2.90
CA THR A 200 5.49 13.43 2.28
C THR A 200 4.65 13.44 0.99
N THR A 201 3.60 14.26 0.92
CA THR A 201 2.85 14.46 -0.32
C THR A 201 3.70 15.10 -1.41
N ILE A 202 4.48 16.13 -1.08
CA ILE A 202 5.39 16.77 -2.04
C ILE A 202 6.42 15.76 -2.55
N ILE A 203 7.01 14.95 -1.66
CA ILE A 203 7.96 13.90 -2.04
C ILE A 203 7.29 12.87 -2.96
N MET A 204 6.09 12.41 -2.63
CA MET A 204 5.33 11.45 -3.44
C MET A 204 5.04 12.01 -4.84
N VAL A 205 4.56 13.24 -4.94
CA VAL A 205 4.25 13.89 -6.23
C VAL A 205 5.51 14.15 -7.03
N ALA A 206 6.57 14.68 -6.40
CA ALA A 206 7.85 14.87 -7.06
C ALA A 206 8.44 13.54 -7.57
N TYR A 207 8.33 12.48 -6.78
CA TYR A 207 8.74 11.14 -7.18
C TYR A 207 7.93 10.65 -8.40
N SER A 208 6.61 10.84 -8.40
CA SER A 208 5.76 10.44 -9.53
C SER A 208 6.09 11.17 -10.85
N PHE A 209 6.82 12.28 -10.80
CA PHE A 209 7.23 13.04 -11.98
C PHE A 209 8.57 12.59 -12.58
N ILE A 210 9.31 11.68 -11.94
CA ILE A 210 10.62 11.22 -12.44
C ILE A 210 10.54 10.70 -13.89
N PRO A 211 9.54 9.86 -14.28
CA PRO A 211 9.46 9.37 -15.66
C PRO A 211 9.24 10.44 -16.73
N LEU A 212 8.72 11.63 -16.37
CA LEU A 212 8.57 12.74 -17.32
C LEU A 212 9.92 13.24 -17.87
N PHE A 213 11.00 12.95 -17.16
CA PHE A 213 12.36 13.42 -17.48
C PHE A 213 13.30 12.29 -17.88
N ASP A 214 12.84 11.03 -17.83
CA ASP A 214 13.65 9.85 -18.11
C ASP A 214 12.84 8.80 -18.89
N SER A 215 13.11 8.69 -20.19
CA SER A 215 12.48 7.72 -21.09
C SER A 215 12.81 6.25 -20.76
N GLY A 216 13.80 5.99 -19.90
CA GLY A 216 14.19 4.65 -19.47
C GLY A 216 13.09 3.91 -18.71
N PHE A 217 12.05 4.61 -18.25
CA PHE A 217 10.87 4.00 -17.61
C PHE A 217 9.84 3.45 -18.60
N ASN A 218 9.94 3.73 -19.91
CA ASN A 218 8.93 3.35 -20.91
C ASN A 218 7.51 3.77 -20.53
N LEU A 219 7.35 4.96 -19.96
CA LEU A 219 6.08 5.64 -19.67
C LEU A 219 6.02 6.93 -20.50
N HIS A 220 4.83 7.28 -21.00
CA HIS A 220 4.62 8.29 -22.00
C HIS A 220 3.52 9.28 -21.59
N PHE A 221 2.92 9.96 -22.57
CA PHE A 221 2.03 11.11 -22.35
C PHE A 221 0.75 10.80 -21.56
N VAL A 222 0.22 9.57 -21.59
CA VAL A 222 -0.99 9.21 -20.80
C VAL A 222 -0.64 9.16 -19.32
N TYR A 223 0.50 8.53 -18.98
CA TYR A 223 1.04 8.55 -17.64
C TYR A 223 1.33 9.98 -17.20
N ASP A 224 2.04 10.76 -18.03
CA ASP A 224 2.46 12.14 -17.75
C ASP A 224 1.25 13.02 -17.42
N GLY A 225 0.24 13.03 -18.27
CA GLY A 225 -1.00 13.77 -18.06
C GLY A 225 -1.72 13.34 -16.76
N THR A 226 -1.73 12.03 -16.49
CA THR A 226 -2.36 11.49 -15.29
C THR A 226 -1.68 12.00 -14.02
N VAL A 227 -0.34 11.90 -13.92
CA VAL A 227 0.36 12.31 -12.70
C VAL A 227 0.38 13.83 -12.51
N VAL A 228 0.41 14.61 -13.59
CA VAL A 228 0.31 16.07 -13.51
C VAL A 228 -1.04 16.49 -12.94
N VAL A 229 -2.15 15.95 -13.45
CA VAL A 229 -3.49 16.29 -12.97
C VAL A 229 -3.70 15.80 -11.54
N LEU A 230 -3.43 14.54 -11.26
CA LEU A 230 -3.68 13.95 -9.94
C LEU A 230 -2.70 14.47 -8.89
N GLY A 231 -1.43 14.68 -9.25
CA GLY A 231 -0.44 15.32 -8.39
C GLY A 231 -0.84 16.74 -8.02
N GLY A 232 -1.32 17.54 -8.99
CA GLY A 232 -1.86 18.86 -8.75
C GLY A 232 -3.03 18.86 -7.76
N ILE A 233 -3.97 17.91 -7.89
CA ILE A 233 -5.09 17.72 -6.95
C ILE A 233 -4.56 17.39 -5.55
N MET A 234 -3.60 16.46 -5.41
CA MET A 234 -3.03 16.09 -4.12
C MET A 234 -2.32 17.26 -3.45
N LEU A 235 -1.54 18.06 -4.19
CA LEU A 235 -0.88 19.25 -3.68
C LEU A 235 -1.90 20.32 -3.23
N ALA A 236 -2.94 20.55 -4.02
CA ALA A 236 -3.99 21.54 -3.69
C ALA A 236 -4.76 21.17 -2.40
N ILE A 237 -5.12 19.89 -2.25
CA ILE A 237 -5.82 19.40 -1.05
C ILE A 237 -4.91 19.43 0.19
N ASN A 238 -3.63 19.12 0.04
CA ASN A 238 -2.69 19.24 1.15
C ASN A 238 -2.41 20.71 1.51
N ALA A 239 -2.35 21.63 0.54
CA ALA A 239 -2.27 23.07 0.82
C ALA A 239 -3.53 23.56 1.58
N TRP A 240 -4.71 23.07 1.21
CA TRP A 240 -5.95 23.35 1.94
C TRP A 240 -5.93 22.81 3.38
N LEU A 241 -5.38 21.61 3.61
CA LEU A 241 -5.16 21.04 4.94
C LEU A 241 -4.15 21.87 5.76
N LEU A 242 -3.04 22.29 5.13
CA LEU A 242 -2.01 23.15 5.76
C LEU A 242 -2.56 24.51 6.21
N HIS A 243 -3.41 25.12 5.40
CA HIS A 243 -3.99 26.45 5.69
C HIS A 243 -4.86 26.43 6.94
N GLN A 244 -5.63 25.36 7.15
CA GLN A 244 -6.47 25.18 8.34
C GLN A 244 -6.45 23.69 8.75
N PRO A 245 -5.51 23.28 9.60
CA PRO A 245 -5.44 21.92 10.13
C PRO A 245 -6.74 21.52 10.83
N SER A 246 -7.31 20.38 10.41
CA SER A 246 -8.46 19.76 11.09
C SER A 246 -8.59 18.29 10.77
N ALA A 247 -9.19 17.53 11.69
CA ALA A 247 -9.44 16.10 11.51
C ALA A 247 -10.35 15.80 10.30
N GLU A 248 -11.28 16.70 9.97
CA GLU A 248 -12.18 16.55 8.81
C GLU A 248 -11.44 16.72 7.48
N ARG A 249 -10.54 17.73 7.40
CA ARG A 249 -9.71 17.94 6.22
C ARG A 249 -8.70 16.81 6.03
N ALA A 250 -8.05 16.36 7.11
CA ALA A 250 -7.18 15.20 7.07
C ALA A 250 -7.93 13.94 6.60
N TRP A 251 -9.17 13.75 7.04
CA TRP A 251 -10.04 12.67 6.55
C TRP A 251 -10.36 12.79 5.05
N THR A 252 -10.48 14.00 4.54
CA THR A 252 -10.69 14.24 3.10
C THR A 252 -9.43 13.90 2.31
N VAL A 253 -8.24 14.31 2.77
CA VAL A 253 -6.95 13.92 2.19
C VAL A 253 -6.83 12.39 2.14
N PHE A 254 -7.09 11.70 3.25
CA PHE A 254 -7.13 10.23 3.31
C PHE A 254 -8.06 9.61 2.25
N LYS A 255 -9.27 10.15 2.08
CA LYS A 255 -10.24 9.59 1.12
C LYS A 255 -9.81 9.79 -0.34
N ILE A 256 -9.14 10.89 -0.67
CA ILE A 256 -8.74 11.23 -2.03
C ILE A 256 -7.42 10.56 -2.40
N SER A 257 -6.56 10.27 -1.43
CA SER A 257 -5.28 9.63 -1.68
C SER A 257 -5.40 8.20 -2.27
N SER A 258 -6.46 7.45 -1.94
CA SER A 258 -6.70 6.12 -2.55
C SER A 258 -7.10 6.20 -4.02
N PRO A 259 -8.06 7.05 -4.45
CA PRO A 259 -8.30 7.36 -5.86
C PRO A 259 -7.06 7.85 -6.62
N TYR A 260 -6.21 8.68 -6.00
CA TYR A 260 -4.94 9.09 -6.61
C TYR A 260 -4.13 7.88 -7.05
N LEU A 261 -3.80 6.98 -6.12
CA LEU A 261 -3.00 5.80 -6.44
C LEU A 261 -3.70 4.90 -7.46
N PHE A 262 -5.02 4.69 -7.31
CA PHE A 262 -5.82 3.89 -8.23
C PHE A 262 -5.71 4.41 -9.67
N PHE A 263 -5.96 5.70 -9.90
CA PHE A 263 -5.95 6.26 -11.24
C PHE A 263 -4.55 6.42 -11.82
N VAL A 264 -3.50 6.60 -11.01
CA VAL A 264 -2.11 6.55 -11.50
C VAL A 264 -1.81 5.18 -12.09
N PHE A 265 -2.18 4.08 -11.42
CA PHE A 265 -1.97 2.74 -11.96
C PHE A 265 -2.85 2.44 -13.19
N ILE A 266 -4.07 2.98 -13.26
CA ILE A 266 -4.88 2.93 -14.50
C ILE A 266 -4.15 3.69 -15.64
N GLY A 267 -3.60 4.86 -15.34
CA GLY A 267 -2.80 5.65 -16.29
C GLY A 267 -1.61 4.87 -16.83
N VAL A 268 -0.87 4.16 -15.95
CA VAL A 268 0.23 3.27 -16.36
C VAL A 268 -0.24 2.17 -17.32
N VAL A 269 -1.32 1.47 -16.95
CA VAL A 269 -1.86 0.38 -17.81
C VAL A 269 -2.31 0.91 -19.17
N ALA A 270 -3.05 2.03 -19.17
CA ALA A 270 -3.53 2.66 -20.40
C ALA A 270 -2.37 3.15 -21.28
N ASP A 271 -1.37 3.78 -20.65
CA ASP A 271 -0.19 4.29 -21.35
C ASP A 271 0.57 3.18 -22.07
N VAL A 272 0.87 2.09 -21.36
CA VAL A 272 1.59 0.94 -21.94
C VAL A 272 0.78 0.31 -23.07
N LEU A 273 -0.51 0.05 -22.88
CA LEU A 273 -1.35 -0.60 -23.89
C LEU A 273 -1.51 0.27 -25.15
N LEU A 274 -1.49 1.59 -25.03
CA LEU A 274 -1.59 2.51 -26.17
C LEU A 274 -0.28 2.67 -26.95
N HIS A 275 0.89 2.45 -26.31
CA HIS A 275 2.20 2.64 -26.95
C HIS A 275 2.87 1.34 -27.44
N LEU A 276 2.26 0.18 -27.23
CA LEU A 276 2.74 -1.11 -27.77
C LEU A 276 2.28 -1.38 -29.22
N HIS A 277 1.86 -0.34 -29.95
CA HIS A 277 1.45 -0.43 -31.38
C HIS A 277 2.58 -0.02 -32.30
#